data_faade5035e41b4bc4189ba0a10da4667
#
_entry.id   faade5035e41b4bc4189ba0a10da4667
#
_cell.length_a   1.000
_cell.length_b   1.000
_cell.length_c   1.000
_cell.angle_alpha   90.00
_cell.angle_beta   90.00
_cell.angle_gamma   90.00
#
_symmetry.space_group_name_H-M   'P 1'
#
loop_
_entity.id
_entity.type
_entity.pdbx_description
1 polymer ?
#
loop_
_entity_poly.entity_id
_entity_poly.type
_entity_poly.pdbx_seq_one_letter_code
_entity_poly.pdbx_strand_id
1 'polypeptide(L)'
;MQVFKAFYKSLRRQITSVLLYVIAFAAISVIMANTMSENTYTLFTAKRLTVAVFDHDNTDESRMLYNYLDRTQNLTSIKDDNEAIADELFFRNVDYVLIIPDGFSENPDLLKNVKQQNSSYAYFLDNSIDTFLNVFFNFRNTGYSCDEAARLTYDCIGSVEEATLLSDTRQDDVQITVQNIERYFHYLPYIFIATVITSLGGLLLIFREKNVNYRIRCSAVSTVRHNTALALACLTYSILLWLVFMLLALAVCGKGLLSVRGLMLVINSFVFLLVSVGITYLISFLAYNPNILNMWSNVIGLCMSF
;
A
#
# COMPACT_ATOMS: atom_id res chain seq x y z
N MET A 1 -22.06 -19.24 -35.13
CA MET A 1 -22.96 -18.33 -34.40
C MET A 1 -23.77 -18.97 -33.26
N GLN A 2 -24.15 -20.24 -33.32
CA GLN A 2 -24.96 -20.88 -32.25
C GLN A 2 -24.20 -21.01 -30.92
N VAL A 3 -22.92 -21.38 -30.92
CA VAL A 3 -22.08 -21.52 -29.73
C VAL A 3 -21.96 -20.18 -29.01
N PHE A 4 -21.68 -19.11 -29.75
CA PHE A 4 -21.58 -17.75 -29.25
C PHE A 4 -22.89 -17.29 -28.56
N LYS A 5 -24.03 -17.53 -29.20
CA LYS A 5 -25.35 -17.22 -28.59
C LYS A 5 -25.61 -18.03 -27.32
N ALA A 6 -25.23 -19.32 -27.31
CA ALA A 6 -25.36 -20.19 -26.14
C ALA A 6 -24.48 -19.72 -24.99
N PHE A 7 -23.27 -19.28 -25.28
CA PHE A 7 -22.36 -18.72 -24.30
C PHE A 7 -22.96 -17.47 -23.61
N TYR A 8 -23.39 -16.47 -24.36
CA TYR A 8 -23.99 -15.26 -23.80
C TYR A 8 -25.33 -15.52 -23.09
N LYS A 9 -26.10 -16.51 -23.52
CA LYS A 9 -27.32 -16.94 -22.80
C LYS A 9 -26.99 -17.56 -21.46
N SER A 10 -25.90 -18.34 -21.35
CA SER A 10 -25.43 -18.93 -20.09
C SER A 10 -24.81 -17.85 -19.20
N LEU A 11 -24.06 -16.92 -19.77
CA LEU A 11 -23.48 -15.78 -19.06
C LEU A 11 -24.56 -14.92 -18.36
N ARG A 12 -25.66 -14.67 -19.04
CA ARG A 12 -26.79 -13.89 -18.47
C ARG A 12 -27.34 -14.49 -17.18
N ARG A 13 -27.22 -15.81 -16.98
CA ARG A 13 -27.61 -16.47 -15.73
C ARG A 13 -26.64 -16.25 -14.60
N GLN A 14 -25.39 -15.95 -14.90
CA GLN A 14 -24.32 -15.70 -13.92
C GLN A 14 -24.00 -14.22 -13.75
N ILE A 15 -24.72 -13.33 -14.42
CA ILE A 15 -24.44 -11.89 -14.44
C ILE A 15 -24.49 -11.27 -13.05
N THR A 16 -25.33 -11.80 -12.16
CA THR A 16 -25.44 -11.34 -10.77
C THR A 16 -24.13 -11.50 -10.00
N SER A 17 -23.45 -12.64 -10.15
CA SER A 17 -22.15 -12.88 -9.51
C SER A 17 -21.10 -11.93 -10.07
N VAL A 18 -21.07 -11.72 -11.38
CA VAL A 18 -20.14 -10.78 -12.04
C VAL A 18 -20.37 -9.35 -11.54
N LEU A 19 -21.62 -8.91 -11.50
CA LEU A 19 -21.99 -7.58 -11.01
C LEU A 19 -21.57 -7.38 -9.54
N LEU A 20 -21.73 -8.42 -8.71
CA LEU A 20 -21.32 -8.35 -7.31
C LEU A 20 -19.81 -8.07 -7.17
N TYR A 21 -18.98 -8.77 -7.94
CA TYR A 21 -17.52 -8.52 -7.95
C TYR A 21 -17.19 -7.12 -8.47
N VAL A 22 -17.85 -6.66 -9.55
CA VAL A 22 -17.62 -5.32 -10.12
C VAL A 22 -18.02 -4.23 -9.12
N ILE A 23 -19.18 -4.38 -8.47
CA ILE A 23 -19.69 -3.42 -7.47
C ILE A 23 -18.77 -3.40 -6.23
N ALA A 24 -18.40 -4.57 -5.72
CA ALA A 24 -17.49 -4.66 -4.58
C ALA A 24 -16.15 -3.97 -4.86
N PHE A 25 -15.60 -4.19 -6.06
CA PHE A 25 -14.36 -3.51 -6.43
C PHE A 25 -14.53 -2.01 -6.62
N ALA A 26 -15.60 -1.57 -7.27
CA ALA A 26 -15.90 -0.16 -7.41
C ALA A 26 -15.98 0.52 -6.03
N ALA A 27 -16.67 -0.10 -5.07
CA ALA A 27 -16.78 0.40 -3.71
C ALA A 27 -15.40 0.47 -3.02
N ILE A 28 -14.59 -0.58 -3.09
CA ILE A 28 -13.23 -0.59 -2.53
C ILE A 28 -12.36 0.49 -3.19
N SER A 29 -12.42 0.63 -4.51
CA SER A 29 -11.64 1.64 -5.24
C SER A 29 -12.00 3.06 -4.83
N VAL A 30 -13.30 3.35 -4.65
CA VAL A 30 -13.79 4.66 -4.19
C VAL A 30 -13.37 4.92 -2.74
N ILE A 31 -13.52 3.94 -1.86
CA ILE A 31 -13.09 4.06 -0.45
C ILE A 31 -11.58 4.33 -0.38
N MET A 32 -10.78 3.58 -1.12
CA MET A 32 -9.32 3.78 -1.14
C MET A 32 -8.92 5.14 -1.71
N ALA A 33 -9.60 5.62 -2.76
CA ALA A 33 -9.33 6.94 -3.31
C ALA A 33 -9.64 8.06 -2.30
N ASN A 34 -10.70 7.93 -1.50
CA ASN A 34 -11.12 8.95 -0.54
C ASN A 34 -10.31 8.89 0.76
N THR A 35 -10.14 7.70 1.36
CA THR A 35 -9.42 7.57 2.65
C THR A 35 -7.95 7.91 2.57
N MET A 36 -7.33 7.77 1.40
CA MET A 36 -5.91 8.04 1.24
C MET A 36 -5.60 9.43 0.65
N SER A 37 -6.58 10.12 0.11
CA SER A 37 -6.48 11.53 -0.23
C SER A 37 -6.27 12.41 1.01
N GLU A 38 -6.89 12.06 2.14
CA GLU A 38 -6.72 12.77 3.40
C GLU A 38 -5.38 12.46 4.11
N ASN A 39 -4.81 11.28 3.92
CA ASN A 39 -3.60 10.85 4.63
C ASN A 39 -2.28 11.13 3.89
N THR A 40 -2.30 11.59 2.64
CA THR A 40 -1.07 11.79 1.85
C THR A 40 -0.51 13.21 2.01
N TYR A 41 -1.27 14.13 2.59
CA TYR A 41 -0.87 15.51 2.90
C TYR A 41 -1.05 15.92 4.36
N THR A 42 -1.24 15.00 5.26
CA THR A 42 -0.75 15.33 6.58
C THR A 42 0.74 15.56 6.39
N LEU A 43 1.13 16.84 6.32
CA LEU A 43 2.45 17.29 6.75
C LEU A 43 2.92 16.23 7.73
N PHE A 44 4.12 15.67 7.53
CA PHE A 44 4.69 14.72 8.47
C PHE A 44 4.54 15.36 9.86
N THR A 45 3.43 15.12 10.51
CA THR A 45 3.21 15.52 11.90
C THR A 45 4.02 14.52 12.69
N ALA A 46 5.12 14.99 13.22
CA ALA A 46 5.95 14.21 14.11
C ALA A 46 5.05 13.60 15.20
N LYS A 47 4.74 12.32 15.03
CA LYS A 47 3.98 11.59 16.06
C LYS A 47 4.87 11.57 17.29
N ARG A 48 4.35 11.97 18.43
CA ARG A 48 5.06 11.81 19.71
C ARG A 48 5.30 10.33 19.94
N LEU A 49 6.57 9.96 20.03
CA LEU A 49 6.99 8.59 20.33
C LEU A 49 7.03 8.39 21.85
N THR A 50 6.88 7.14 22.26
CA THR A 50 7.15 6.75 23.65
C THR A 50 8.65 6.51 23.78
N VAL A 51 9.33 7.40 24.53
CA VAL A 51 10.79 7.44 24.66
C VAL A 51 11.19 7.16 26.09
N ALA A 52 12.16 6.24 26.29
CA ALA A 52 12.83 6.07 27.56
C ALA A 52 14.21 6.73 27.49
N VAL A 53 14.59 7.49 28.51
CA VAL A 53 15.87 8.20 28.61
C VAL A 53 16.61 7.74 29.86
N PHE A 54 17.85 7.29 29.67
CA PHE A 54 18.80 6.98 30.76
C PHE A 54 19.90 8.02 30.76
N ASP A 55 19.88 8.90 31.74
CA ASP A 55 20.88 9.95 31.91
C ASP A 55 21.91 9.55 32.98
N HIS A 56 23.12 9.18 32.54
CA HIS A 56 24.23 8.83 33.41
C HIS A 56 25.18 10.02 33.60
N ASP A 57 25.13 11.05 32.73
CA ASP A 57 26.01 12.21 32.79
C ASP A 57 25.60 13.20 33.88
N ASN A 58 24.30 13.35 34.12
CA ASN A 58 23.71 14.22 35.15
C ASN A 58 24.22 15.68 35.15
N THR A 59 24.62 16.18 33.97
CA THR A 59 25.07 17.54 33.77
C THR A 59 23.93 18.49 33.38
N ASP A 60 24.21 19.79 33.32
CA ASP A 60 23.21 20.76 32.85
C ASP A 60 22.90 20.55 31.37
N GLU A 61 23.88 20.13 30.56
CA GLU A 61 23.76 19.81 29.14
C GLU A 61 22.85 18.58 28.93
N SER A 62 23.01 17.51 29.71
CA SER A 62 22.15 16.32 29.62
C SER A 62 20.72 16.63 30.04
N ARG A 63 20.51 17.47 31.04
CA ARG A 63 19.19 17.94 31.47
C ARG A 63 18.49 18.75 30.39
N MET A 64 19.21 19.57 29.60
CA MET A 64 18.64 20.32 28.50
C MET A 64 18.12 19.40 27.38
N LEU A 65 18.87 18.34 27.06
CA LEU A 65 18.42 17.32 26.12
C LEU A 65 17.18 16.56 26.66
N TYR A 66 17.18 16.19 27.94
CA TYR A 66 16.03 15.58 28.59
C TYR A 66 14.78 16.49 28.50
N ASN A 67 14.93 17.78 28.82
CA ASN A 67 13.83 18.76 28.75
C ASN A 67 13.32 18.95 27.33
N TYR A 68 14.19 18.88 26.32
CA TYR A 68 13.79 18.91 24.90
C TYR A 68 12.90 17.71 24.56
N LEU A 69 13.32 16.51 24.96
CA LEU A 69 12.55 15.29 24.72
C LEU A 69 11.23 15.28 25.47
N ASP A 70 11.18 15.78 26.70
CA ASP A 70 9.94 15.87 27.50
C ASP A 70 8.88 16.78 26.85
N ARG A 71 9.32 17.85 26.18
CA ARG A 71 8.43 18.76 25.44
C ARG A 71 7.93 18.17 24.12
N THR A 72 8.76 17.40 23.45
CA THR A 72 8.50 16.94 22.07
C THR A 72 7.99 15.51 21.98
N GLN A 73 8.27 14.67 22.99
CA GLN A 73 7.95 13.24 23.02
C GLN A 73 7.15 12.88 24.27
N ASN A 74 6.73 11.60 24.37
CA ASN A 74 6.10 11.04 25.56
C ASN A 74 7.17 10.27 26.36
N LEU A 75 7.70 10.84 27.45
CA LEU A 75 8.69 10.15 28.22
C LEU A 75 8.08 9.07 29.10
N THR A 76 8.76 7.92 29.19
CA THR A 76 8.40 6.80 30.05
C THR A 76 9.64 6.32 30.80
N SER A 77 9.43 5.74 31.99
CA SER A 77 10.51 5.16 32.78
C SER A 77 10.46 3.63 32.68
N ILE A 78 11.56 3.04 32.31
CA ILE A 78 11.78 1.59 32.29
C ILE A 78 13.01 1.24 33.10
N LYS A 79 13.25 -0.05 33.37
CA LYS A 79 14.47 -0.49 34.06
C LYS A 79 15.67 -0.35 33.13
N ASP A 80 16.78 0.16 33.67
CA ASP A 80 18.07 0.25 32.98
C ASP A 80 18.76 -1.11 32.97
N ASP A 81 18.23 -2.00 32.14
CA ASP A 81 18.72 -3.35 31.91
C ASP A 81 18.52 -3.72 30.45
N ASN A 82 19.54 -4.28 29.82
CA ASN A 82 19.51 -4.61 28.39
C ASN A 82 18.39 -5.58 28.02
N GLU A 83 18.05 -6.51 28.89
CA GLU A 83 16.95 -7.47 28.67
C GLU A 83 15.60 -6.75 28.75
N ALA A 84 15.40 -5.90 29.74
CA ALA A 84 14.20 -5.08 29.88
C ALA A 84 14.02 -4.10 28.70
N ILE A 85 15.09 -3.46 28.25
CA ILE A 85 15.08 -2.57 27.08
C ILE A 85 14.65 -3.34 25.80
N ALA A 86 15.21 -4.54 25.59
CA ALA A 86 14.89 -5.36 24.44
C ALA A 86 13.41 -5.82 24.47
N ASP A 87 12.90 -6.23 25.63
CA ASP A 87 11.52 -6.65 25.79
C ASP A 87 10.54 -5.50 25.55
N GLU A 88 10.77 -4.33 26.14
CA GLU A 88 9.91 -3.16 25.98
C GLU A 88 9.85 -2.65 24.52
N LEU A 89 10.96 -2.70 23.80
CA LEU A 89 11.01 -2.40 22.37
C LEU A 89 10.31 -3.48 21.53
N PHE A 90 10.48 -4.76 21.89
CA PHE A 90 9.86 -5.88 21.18
C PHE A 90 8.33 -5.86 21.32
N PHE A 91 7.81 -5.62 22.53
CA PHE A 91 6.37 -5.51 22.79
C PHE A 91 5.78 -4.16 22.37
N ARG A 92 6.58 -3.23 21.84
CA ARG A 92 6.16 -1.89 21.41
C ARG A 92 5.57 -1.03 22.52
N ASN A 93 5.97 -1.26 23.75
CA ASN A 93 5.65 -0.39 24.88
C ASN A 93 6.48 0.89 24.83
N VAL A 94 7.70 0.78 24.28
CA VAL A 94 8.64 1.89 24.01
C VAL A 94 9.04 1.85 22.55
N ASP A 95 9.06 3.01 21.89
CA ASP A 95 9.44 3.14 20.49
C ASP A 95 10.94 3.44 20.31
N TYR A 96 11.53 4.09 21.32
CA TYR A 96 12.89 4.61 21.25
C TYR A 96 13.51 4.70 22.65
N VAL A 97 14.76 4.31 22.78
CA VAL A 97 15.54 4.41 24.02
C VAL A 97 16.78 5.23 23.76
N LEU A 98 17.00 6.26 24.58
CA LEU A 98 18.18 7.12 24.56
C LEU A 98 19.02 6.89 25.79
N ILE A 99 20.32 6.66 25.62
CA ILE A 99 21.28 6.49 26.70
C ILE A 99 22.31 7.62 26.58
N ILE A 100 22.35 8.47 27.60
CA ILE A 100 23.31 9.57 27.73
C ILE A 100 24.43 9.08 28.65
N PRO A 101 25.60 8.71 28.11
CA PRO A 101 26.71 8.19 28.93
C PRO A 101 27.44 9.31 29.66
N ASP A 102 28.25 8.93 30.67
CA ASP A 102 29.19 9.83 31.34
C ASP A 102 30.14 10.48 30.30
N GLY A 103 30.37 11.78 30.42
CA GLY A 103 31.20 12.56 29.51
C GLY A 103 30.49 13.08 28.27
N PHE A 104 29.16 12.96 28.20
CA PHE A 104 28.33 13.51 27.11
C PHE A 104 28.53 15.03 26.96
N SER A 105 28.66 15.79 28.06
CA SER A 105 28.87 17.22 28.07
C SER A 105 30.15 17.65 27.37
N GLU A 106 31.19 16.79 27.36
CA GLU A 106 32.48 17.04 26.69
C GLU A 106 32.46 16.52 25.23
N ASN A 107 31.77 15.42 25.00
CA ASN A 107 31.69 14.80 23.68
C ASN A 107 30.26 14.29 23.40
N PRO A 108 29.43 15.07 22.68
CA PRO A 108 28.08 14.71 22.32
C PRO A 108 27.96 13.46 21.44
N ASP A 109 29.03 13.09 20.72
CA ASP A 109 29.03 11.91 19.83
C ASP A 109 28.99 10.57 20.60
N LEU A 110 29.16 10.61 21.92
CA LEU A 110 29.02 9.41 22.78
C LEU A 110 27.58 8.95 22.98
N LEU A 111 26.60 9.76 22.58
CA LEU A 111 25.19 9.45 22.72
C LEU A 111 24.85 8.11 22.03
N LYS A 112 24.10 7.25 22.74
CA LYS A 112 23.68 5.96 22.22
C LYS A 112 22.15 5.89 22.13
N ASN A 113 21.67 5.28 21.07
CA ASN A 113 20.25 5.02 20.92
C ASN A 113 19.96 3.54 20.61
N VAL A 114 18.82 3.07 21.08
CA VAL A 114 18.24 1.78 20.70
C VAL A 114 16.85 2.05 20.20
N LYS A 115 16.55 1.58 18.99
CA LYS A 115 15.30 1.86 18.30
C LYS A 115 14.80 0.65 17.54
N GLN A 116 13.50 0.66 17.23
CA GLN A 116 12.91 -0.37 16.39
C GLN A 116 13.42 -0.26 14.94
N GLN A 117 13.80 -1.40 14.36
CA GLN A 117 14.21 -1.44 12.95
C GLN A 117 13.06 -0.99 12.03
N ASN A 118 13.40 -0.20 11.01
CA ASN A 118 12.47 0.32 9.99
C ASN A 118 11.41 1.30 10.49
N SER A 119 11.57 1.93 11.65
CA SER A 119 10.70 2.99 12.12
C SER A 119 11.14 4.35 11.54
N SER A 120 10.40 4.86 10.55
CA SER A 120 10.66 6.21 9.97
C SER A 120 10.58 7.32 11.02
N TYR A 121 9.72 7.17 12.02
CA TYR A 121 9.59 8.13 13.12
C TYR A 121 10.80 8.12 14.05
N ALA A 122 11.40 6.95 14.31
CA ALA A 122 12.61 6.86 15.12
C ALA A 122 13.80 7.50 14.41
N TYR A 123 13.92 7.34 13.09
CA TYR A 123 14.95 8.04 12.30
C TYR A 123 14.74 9.56 12.27
N PHE A 124 13.48 9.99 12.24
CA PHE A 124 13.18 11.43 12.34
C PHE A 124 13.58 11.97 13.71
N LEU A 125 13.34 11.22 14.78
CA LEU A 125 13.74 11.62 16.12
C LEU A 125 15.27 11.71 16.25
N ASP A 126 16.03 10.76 15.68
CA ASP A 126 17.50 10.88 15.63
C ASP A 126 17.93 12.21 15.00
N ASN A 127 17.39 12.51 13.81
CA ASN A 127 17.74 13.72 13.09
C ASN A 127 17.33 14.99 13.86
N SER A 128 16.24 14.94 14.62
CA SER A 128 15.79 16.04 15.47
C SER A 128 16.71 16.23 16.69
N ILE A 129 17.16 15.14 17.30
CA ILE A 129 18.14 15.16 18.40
C ILE A 129 19.48 15.72 17.89
N ASP A 130 19.97 15.22 16.76
CA ASP A 130 21.22 15.70 16.14
C ASP A 130 21.14 17.20 15.81
N THR A 131 20.01 17.64 15.28
CA THR A 131 19.79 19.07 14.98
C THR A 131 19.79 19.90 16.25
N PHE A 132 19.09 19.45 17.30
CA PHE A 132 19.07 20.14 18.58
C PHE A 132 20.49 20.24 19.18
N LEU A 133 21.22 19.14 19.21
CA LEU A 133 22.59 19.12 19.78
C LEU A 133 23.55 19.99 18.99
N ASN A 134 23.53 19.92 17.66
CA ASN A 134 24.37 20.73 16.81
C ASN A 134 24.15 22.24 17.05
N VAL A 135 22.89 22.67 17.11
CA VAL A 135 22.59 24.10 17.37
C VAL A 135 22.94 24.49 18.79
N PHE A 136 22.60 23.66 19.77
CA PHE A 136 22.87 23.91 21.18
C PHE A 136 24.38 24.03 21.48
N PHE A 137 25.20 23.06 21.04
CA PHE A 137 26.63 23.09 21.25
C PHE A 137 27.31 24.20 20.46
N ASN A 138 26.79 24.61 19.29
CA ASN A 138 27.28 25.78 18.60
C ASN A 138 27.13 27.06 19.46
N PHE A 139 25.99 27.27 20.12
CA PHE A 139 25.81 28.40 21.03
C PHE A 139 26.69 28.27 22.29
N ARG A 140 26.83 27.07 22.84
CA ARG A 140 27.73 26.82 23.98
C ARG A 140 29.19 27.15 23.63
N ASN A 141 29.67 26.74 22.46
CA ASN A 141 31.05 27.01 22.00
C ASN A 141 31.32 28.49 21.72
N THR A 142 30.27 29.29 21.47
CA THR A 142 30.39 30.75 21.33
C THR A 142 30.34 31.49 22.67
N GLY A 143 30.21 30.78 23.80
CA GLY A 143 30.35 31.33 25.15
C GLY A 143 29.02 31.67 25.85
N TYR A 144 27.87 31.29 25.30
CA TYR A 144 26.59 31.46 25.98
C TYR A 144 26.45 30.50 27.17
N SER A 145 25.69 30.90 28.19
CA SER A 145 25.35 30.03 29.30
C SER A 145 24.46 28.86 28.83
N CYS A 146 24.38 27.77 29.61
CA CYS A 146 23.58 26.60 29.25
C CYS A 146 22.11 26.97 28.99
N ASP A 147 21.51 27.79 29.87
CA ASP A 147 20.13 28.24 29.77
C ASP A 147 19.86 29.14 28.54
N GLU A 148 20.79 30.07 28.27
CA GLU A 148 20.69 30.97 27.11
C GLU A 148 20.89 30.21 25.81
N ALA A 149 21.84 29.28 25.73
CA ALA A 149 22.03 28.40 24.58
C ALA A 149 20.81 27.56 24.30
N ALA A 150 20.20 26.97 25.34
CA ALA A 150 18.96 26.21 25.20
C ALA A 150 17.78 27.07 24.65
N ARG A 151 17.61 28.28 25.21
CA ARG A 151 16.56 29.19 24.75
C ARG A 151 16.73 29.59 23.28
N LEU A 152 17.94 29.96 22.90
CA LEU A 152 18.28 30.35 21.52
C LEU A 152 18.09 29.15 20.57
N THR A 153 18.41 27.92 21.02
CA THR A 153 18.18 26.71 20.27
C THR A 153 16.70 26.47 20.02
N TYR A 154 15.84 26.63 21.04
CA TYR A 154 14.38 26.51 20.88
C TYR A 154 13.83 27.56 19.92
N ASP A 155 14.29 28.80 20.00
CA ASP A 155 13.87 29.89 19.12
C ASP A 155 14.28 29.60 17.65
N CYS A 156 15.50 29.08 17.45
CA CYS A 156 15.97 28.68 16.12
C CYS A 156 15.19 27.49 15.55
N ILE A 157 14.98 26.44 16.32
CA ILE A 157 14.23 25.24 15.86
C ILE A 157 12.78 25.58 15.64
N GLY A 158 12.12 26.33 16.53
CA GLY A 158 10.74 26.75 16.37
C GLY A 158 10.51 27.61 15.13
N SER A 159 11.47 28.44 14.75
CA SER A 159 11.39 29.24 13.52
C SER A 159 11.55 28.40 12.25
N VAL A 160 12.19 27.23 12.33
CA VAL A 160 12.34 26.28 11.20
C VAL A 160 11.09 25.41 11.02
N GLU A 161 10.35 25.12 12.10
CA GLU A 161 9.07 24.42 11.99
C GLU A 161 7.99 25.23 11.24
N GLU A 162 8.09 26.57 11.23
CA GLU A 162 7.24 27.44 10.39
C GLU A 162 7.73 27.59 8.94
N ALA A 163 8.90 27.03 8.59
CA ALA A 163 9.30 26.90 7.20
C ALA A 163 8.39 25.88 6.53
N THR A 164 7.16 26.27 6.25
CA THR A 164 6.28 25.58 5.31
C THR A 164 7.08 25.39 4.05
N LEU A 165 7.39 24.14 3.73
CA LEU A 165 7.73 23.78 2.37
C LEU A 165 6.63 24.43 1.52
N LEU A 166 6.97 25.49 0.79
CA LEU A 166 6.16 25.99 -0.30
C LEU A 166 6.19 24.91 -1.37
N SER A 167 5.57 23.77 -1.07
CA SER A 167 5.25 22.78 -2.06
C SER A 167 4.29 23.46 -3.01
N ASP A 168 4.75 23.61 -4.24
CA ASP A 168 3.94 24.14 -5.33
C ASP A 168 2.63 23.31 -5.33
N THR A 169 1.51 23.92 -4.91
CA THR A 169 0.20 23.27 -4.78
C THR A 169 -0.21 22.54 -6.08
N ARG A 170 0.37 22.93 -7.21
CA ARG A 170 0.23 22.23 -8.49
C ARG A 170 0.95 20.90 -8.56
N GLN A 171 2.08 20.77 -7.87
CA GLN A 171 2.87 19.52 -7.87
C GLN A 171 2.20 18.47 -6.97
N ASP A 172 1.49 18.93 -5.96
CA ASP A 172 0.76 18.09 -5.01
C ASP A 172 -0.44 17.40 -5.68
N ASP A 173 -1.27 18.14 -6.40
CA ASP A 173 -2.43 17.60 -7.14
C ASP A 173 -2.01 16.57 -8.20
N VAL A 174 -0.86 16.75 -8.86
CA VAL A 174 -0.33 15.81 -9.84
C VAL A 174 0.18 14.55 -9.16
N GLN A 175 0.86 14.66 -8.02
CA GLN A 175 1.36 13.49 -7.27
C GLN A 175 0.23 12.66 -6.68
N ILE A 176 -0.82 13.28 -6.11
CA ILE A 176 -2.03 12.58 -5.64
C ILE A 176 -2.65 11.78 -6.77
N THR A 177 -2.83 12.42 -7.91
CA THR A 177 -3.45 11.79 -9.08
C THR A 177 -2.62 10.59 -9.56
N VAL A 178 -1.29 10.70 -9.59
CA VAL A 178 -0.40 9.60 -10.00
C VAL A 178 -0.47 8.44 -8.99
N GLN A 179 -0.42 8.71 -7.70
CA GLN A 179 -0.52 7.67 -6.67
C GLN A 179 -1.87 6.94 -6.70
N ASN A 180 -2.96 7.65 -6.92
CA ASN A 180 -4.30 7.05 -7.04
C ASN A 180 -4.39 6.12 -8.25
N ILE A 181 -3.77 6.50 -9.38
CA ILE A 181 -3.70 5.68 -10.58
C ILE A 181 -2.89 4.40 -10.30
N GLU A 182 -1.69 4.53 -9.73
CA GLU A 182 -0.83 3.39 -9.42
C GLU A 182 -1.51 2.41 -8.49
N ARG A 183 -2.19 2.88 -7.45
CA ARG A 183 -2.95 2.04 -6.52
C ARG A 183 -4.12 1.32 -7.19
N TYR A 184 -4.89 2.03 -8.00
CA TYR A 184 -5.99 1.42 -8.73
C TYR A 184 -5.49 0.24 -9.58
N PHE A 185 -4.43 0.45 -10.35
CA PHE A 185 -3.85 -0.57 -11.21
C PHE A 185 -3.09 -1.66 -10.45
N HIS A 186 -2.64 -1.40 -9.22
CA HIS A 186 -2.01 -2.40 -8.36
C HIS A 186 -3.00 -3.50 -7.93
N TYR A 187 -4.24 -3.13 -7.58
CA TYR A 187 -5.26 -4.09 -7.16
C TYR A 187 -6.05 -4.71 -8.33
N LEU A 188 -5.99 -4.13 -9.51
CA LEU A 188 -6.73 -4.58 -10.68
C LEU A 188 -6.40 -6.03 -11.11
N PRO A 189 -5.14 -6.52 -11.07
CA PRO A 189 -4.80 -7.89 -11.39
C PRO A 189 -5.53 -8.93 -10.55
N TYR A 190 -5.58 -8.73 -9.24
CA TYR A 190 -6.31 -9.61 -8.32
C TYR A 190 -7.78 -9.77 -8.75
N ILE A 191 -8.41 -8.67 -9.09
CA ILE A 191 -9.83 -8.64 -9.43
C ILE A 191 -10.08 -9.25 -10.80
N PHE A 192 -9.22 -9.03 -11.77
CA PHE A 192 -9.32 -9.70 -13.05
C PHE A 192 -9.25 -11.21 -12.88
N ILE A 193 -8.28 -11.71 -12.15
CA ILE A 193 -8.14 -13.14 -11.90
C ILE A 193 -9.39 -13.68 -11.20
N ALA A 194 -9.80 -13.05 -10.09
CA ALA A 194 -10.96 -13.50 -9.33
C ALA A 194 -12.24 -13.49 -10.18
N THR A 195 -12.50 -12.40 -10.92
CA THR A 195 -13.73 -12.25 -11.72
C THR A 195 -13.72 -13.16 -12.94
N VAL A 196 -12.59 -13.26 -13.63
CA VAL A 196 -12.46 -14.04 -14.87
C VAL A 196 -12.49 -15.53 -14.56
N ILE A 197 -11.78 -16.01 -13.52
CA ILE A 197 -11.84 -17.43 -13.13
C ILE A 197 -13.26 -17.81 -12.71
N THR A 198 -13.89 -17.01 -11.87
CA THR A 198 -15.23 -17.33 -11.35
C THR A 198 -16.28 -17.32 -12.46
N SER A 199 -16.25 -16.31 -13.33
CA SER A 199 -17.26 -16.16 -14.40
C SER A 199 -16.99 -17.05 -15.60
N LEU A 200 -15.81 -16.95 -16.22
CA LEU A 200 -15.47 -17.76 -17.40
C LEU A 200 -15.22 -19.22 -17.06
N GLY A 201 -14.51 -19.47 -15.93
CA GLY A 201 -14.26 -20.84 -15.48
C GLY A 201 -15.57 -21.59 -15.23
N GLY A 202 -16.53 -20.95 -14.58
CA GLY A 202 -17.87 -21.51 -14.37
C GLY A 202 -18.60 -21.80 -15.68
N LEU A 203 -18.53 -20.90 -16.67
CA LEU A 203 -19.11 -21.12 -18.00
C LEU A 203 -18.41 -22.27 -18.74
N LEU A 204 -17.09 -22.33 -18.70
CA LEU A 204 -16.32 -23.40 -19.35
C LEU A 204 -16.64 -24.77 -18.74
N LEU A 205 -16.90 -24.87 -17.43
CA LEU A 205 -17.36 -26.10 -16.79
C LEU A 205 -18.71 -26.56 -17.35
N ILE A 206 -19.68 -25.65 -17.55
CA ILE A 206 -20.99 -25.98 -18.14
C ILE A 206 -20.82 -26.59 -19.54
N PHE A 207 -19.96 -26.01 -20.38
CA PHE A 207 -19.70 -26.56 -21.72
C PHE A 207 -18.94 -27.88 -21.70
N ARG A 208 -18.28 -28.25 -20.62
CA ARG A 208 -17.57 -29.53 -20.41
C ARG A 208 -18.47 -30.60 -19.78
N GLU A 209 -19.63 -30.24 -19.25
CA GLU A 209 -20.56 -31.19 -18.69
C GLU A 209 -20.87 -32.32 -19.69
N LYS A 210 -20.88 -33.58 -19.24
CA LYS A 210 -21.00 -34.76 -20.09
C LYS A 210 -22.17 -34.64 -21.07
N ASN A 211 -23.37 -34.25 -20.58
CA ASN A 211 -24.57 -34.15 -21.39
C ASN A 211 -24.45 -33.08 -22.48
N VAL A 212 -23.82 -31.94 -22.16
CA VAL A 212 -23.61 -30.86 -23.14
C VAL A 212 -22.54 -31.27 -24.15
N ASN A 213 -21.45 -31.89 -23.70
CA ASN A 213 -20.38 -32.37 -24.60
C ASN A 213 -20.87 -33.43 -25.58
N TYR A 214 -21.70 -34.40 -25.14
CA TYR A 214 -22.31 -35.39 -26.05
C TYR A 214 -23.19 -34.72 -27.12
N ARG A 215 -24.03 -33.75 -26.75
CA ARG A 215 -24.83 -32.99 -27.70
C ARG A 215 -24.00 -32.21 -28.70
N ILE A 216 -22.88 -31.63 -28.26
CA ILE A 216 -21.96 -30.92 -29.14
C ILE A 216 -21.31 -31.89 -30.12
N ARG A 217 -20.84 -33.06 -29.67
CA ARG A 217 -20.21 -34.09 -30.52
C ARG A 217 -21.15 -34.70 -31.53
N CYS A 218 -22.44 -34.82 -31.18
CA CYS A 218 -23.50 -35.28 -32.11
C CYS A 218 -23.97 -34.19 -33.07
N SER A 219 -23.50 -32.94 -32.91
CA SER A 219 -23.86 -31.84 -33.81
C SER A 219 -22.98 -31.83 -35.07
N ALA A 220 -23.49 -31.23 -36.16
CA ALA A 220 -22.74 -31.07 -37.40
C ALA A 220 -21.57 -30.04 -37.30
N VAL A 221 -21.26 -29.53 -36.09
CA VAL A 221 -20.20 -28.54 -35.89
C VAL A 221 -18.88 -29.25 -35.59
N SER A 222 -17.83 -28.96 -36.36
CA SER A 222 -16.51 -29.50 -36.09
C SER A 222 -15.95 -29.00 -34.76
N THR A 223 -15.16 -29.83 -34.07
CA THR A 223 -14.56 -29.52 -32.77
C THR A 223 -13.71 -28.25 -32.82
N VAL A 224 -12.95 -28.03 -33.89
CA VAL A 224 -12.15 -26.84 -34.09
C VAL A 224 -13.02 -25.59 -34.15
N ARG A 225 -14.09 -25.62 -34.94
CA ARG A 225 -15.03 -24.49 -35.06
C ARG A 225 -15.75 -24.19 -33.75
N HIS A 226 -16.04 -25.23 -32.96
CA HIS A 226 -16.62 -25.08 -31.63
C HIS A 226 -15.65 -24.38 -30.69
N ASN A 227 -14.41 -24.87 -30.58
CA ASN A 227 -13.41 -24.34 -29.68
C ASN A 227 -12.98 -22.90 -30.05
N THR A 228 -12.84 -22.60 -31.33
CA THR A 228 -12.54 -21.22 -31.77
C THR A 228 -13.70 -20.26 -31.47
N ALA A 229 -14.95 -20.68 -31.68
CA ALA A 229 -16.08 -19.86 -31.33
C ALA A 229 -16.22 -19.63 -29.81
N LEU A 230 -15.87 -20.63 -29.00
CA LEU A 230 -15.85 -20.52 -27.54
C LEU A 230 -14.70 -19.58 -27.08
N ALA A 231 -13.50 -19.73 -27.64
CA ALA A 231 -12.37 -18.86 -27.33
C ALA A 231 -12.67 -17.39 -27.69
N LEU A 232 -13.26 -17.15 -28.85
CA LEU A 232 -13.69 -15.81 -29.26
C LEU A 232 -14.78 -15.24 -28.32
N ALA A 233 -15.70 -16.07 -27.86
CA ALA A 233 -16.71 -15.64 -26.90
C ALA A 233 -16.10 -15.28 -25.54
N CYS A 234 -15.11 -16.04 -25.06
CA CYS A 234 -14.35 -15.71 -23.85
C CYS A 234 -13.58 -14.40 -24.00
N LEU A 235 -12.88 -14.19 -25.13
CA LEU A 235 -12.16 -12.96 -25.40
C LEU A 235 -13.09 -11.73 -25.45
N THR A 236 -14.20 -11.83 -26.17
CA THR A 236 -15.15 -10.70 -26.26
C THR A 236 -15.76 -10.34 -24.90
N TYR A 237 -16.08 -11.34 -24.06
CA TYR A 237 -16.53 -11.11 -22.71
C TYR A 237 -15.45 -10.42 -21.85
N SER A 238 -14.22 -10.91 -21.93
CA SER A 238 -13.11 -10.36 -21.14
C SER A 238 -12.79 -8.92 -21.55
N ILE A 239 -12.85 -8.60 -22.83
CA ILE A 239 -12.68 -7.22 -23.32
C ILE A 239 -13.81 -6.32 -22.80
N LEU A 240 -15.06 -6.79 -22.80
CA LEU A 240 -16.19 -6.03 -22.25
C LEU A 240 -16.00 -5.78 -20.74
N LEU A 241 -15.55 -6.78 -20.00
CA LEU A 241 -15.24 -6.64 -18.58
C LEU A 241 -14.11 -5.63 -18.35
N TRP A 242 -13.04 -5.70 -19.14
CA TRP A 242 -11.94 -4.76 -19.10
C TRP A 242 -12.39 -3.32 -19.37
N LEU A 243 -13.25 -3.11 -20.36
CA LEU A 243 -13.82 -1.79 -20.64
C LEU A 243 -14.62 -1.24 -19.45
N VAL A 244 -15.36 -2.07 -18.75
CA VAL A 244 -16.07 -1.65 -17.52
C VAL A 244 -15.08 -1.17 -16.46
N PHE A 245 -13.98 -1.90 -16.23
CA PHE A 245 -12.96 -1.48 -15.27
C PHE A 245 -12.19 -0.23 -15.74
N MET A 246 -11.98 -0.05 -17.04
CA MET A 246 -11.35 1.18 -17.56
C MET A 246 -12.29 2.39 -17.41
N LEU A 247 -13.59 2.23 -17.58
CA LEU A 247 -14.56 3.29 -17.29
C LEU A 247 -14.57 3.67 -15.80
N LEU A 248 -14.48 2.68 -14.92
CA LEU A 248 -14.31 2.91 -13.46
C LEU A 248 -12.99 3.63 -13.16
N ALA A 249 -11.88 3.23 -13.80
CA ALA A 249 -10.60 3.91 -13.67
C ALA A 249 -10.69 5.38 -14.08
N LEU A 250 -11.38 5.66 -15.18
CA LEU A 250 -11.59 7.04 -15.65
C LEU A 250 -12.44 7.86 -14.65
N ALA A 251 -13.43 7.24 -14.03
CA ALA A 251 -14.27 7.88 -13.01
C ALA A 251 -13.51 8.20 -11.72
N VAL A 252 -12.60 7.29 -11.30
CA VAL A 252 -11.82 7.44 -10.04
C VAL A 252 -10.57 8.29 -10.25
N CYS A 253 -9.81 8.07 -11.31
CA CYS A 253 -8.52 8.70 -11.57
C CYS A 253 -8.61 9.97 -12.45
N GLY A 254 -9.76 10.22 -13.05
CA GLY A 254 -9.99 11.41 -13.88
C GLY A 254 -9.03 11.55 -15.05
N LYS A 255 -8.64 12.80 -15.35
CA LYS A 255 -7.74 13.13 -16.49
C LYS A 255 -6.32 12.56 -16.35
N GLY A 256 -5.89 12.20 -15.14
CA GLY A 256 -4.56 11.63 -14.92
C GLY A 256 -4.35 10.28 -15.64
N LEU A 257 -5.43 9.54 -15.92
CA LEU A 257 -5.37 8.31 -16.70
C LEU A 257 -4.85 8.52 -18.13
N LEU A 258 -5.01 9.71 -18.69
CA LEU A 258 -4.55 10.08 -20.03
C LEU A 258 -3.07 10.49 -20.04
N SER A 259 -2.39 10.51 -18.91
CA SER A 259 -0.94 10.72 -18.85
C SER A 259 -0.18 9.55 -19.50
N VAL A 260 1.08 9.77 -19.86
CA VAL A 260 1.93 8.71 -20.44
C VAL A 260 2.02 7.51 -19.50
N ARG A 261 2.16 7.75 -18.17
CA ARG A 261 2.17 6.68 -17.16
C ARG A 261 0.82 5.95 -17.08
N GLY A 262 -0.29 6.68 -17.09
CA GLY A 262 -1.63 6.11 -17.10
C GLY A 262 -1.86 5.22 -18.32
N LEU A 263 -1.48 5.66 -19.51
CA LEU A 263 -1.59 4.86 -20.74
C LEU A 263 -0.74 3.58 -20.70
N MET A 264 0.48 3.64 -20.15
CA MET A 264 1.31 2.43 -19.96
C MET A 264 0.62 1.43 -19.02
N LEU A 265 0.00 1.89 -17.94
CA LEU A 265 -0.75 1.03 -17.01
C LEU A 265 -2.00 0.43 -17.66
N VAL A 266 -2.70 1.19 -18.51
CA VAL A 266 -3.84 0.69 -19.30
C VAL A 266 -3.41 -0.43 -20.24
N ILE A 267 -2.30 -0.26 -20.97
CA ILE A 267 -1.75 -1.30 -21.86
C ILE A 267 -1.33 -2.54 -21.04
N ASN A 268 -0.61 -2.34 -19.93
CA ASN A 268 -0.21 -3.43 -19.04
C ASN A 268 -1.43 -4.21 -18.51
N SER A 269 -2.49 -3.51 -18.12
CA SER A 269 -3.73 -4.15 -17.63
C SER A 269 -4.40 -4.99 -18.71
N PHE A 270 -4.35 -4.57 -19.97
CA PHE A 270 -4.87 -5.36 -21.09
C PHE A 270 -4.08 -6.65 -21.31
N VAL A 271 -2.75 -6.58 -21.27
CA VAL A 271 -1.89 -7.78 -21.34
C VAL A 271 -2.20 -8.72 -20.19
N PHE A 272 -2.35 -8.17 -18.98
CA PHE A 272 -2.70 -8.96 -17.81
C PHE A 272 -4.07 -9.64 -17.91
N LEU A 273 -5.04 -8.98 -18.52
CA LEU A 273 -6.35 -9.59 -18.84
C LEU A 273 -6.18 -10.83 -19.72
N LEU A 274 -5.36 -10.75 -20.77
CA LEU A 274 -5.13 -11.90 -21.66
C LEU A 274 -4.47 -13.06 -20.92
N VAL A 275 -3.51 -12.78 -20.04
CA VAL A 275 -2.90 -13.78 -19.15
C VAL A 275 -3.95 -14.41 -18.24
N SER A 276 -4.82 -13.62 -17.62
CA SER A 276 -5.91 -14.10 -16.75
C SER A 276 -6.89 -15.04 -17.49
N VAL A 277 -7.20 -14.74 -18.74
CA VAL A 277 -8.02 -15.62 -19.60
C VAL A 277 -7.31 -16.95 -19.85
N GLY A 278 -6.00 -16.91 -20.16
CA GLY A 278 -5.18 -18.10 -20.35
C GLY A 278 -5.14 -18.99 -19.11
N ILE A 279 -4.88 -18.39 -17.95
CA ILE A 279 -4.88 -19.07 -16.64
C ILE A 279 -6.26 -19.69 -16.37
N THR A 280 -7.34 -18.95 -16.60
CA THR A 280 -8.71 -19.44 -16.41
C THR A 280 -8.98 -20.65 -17.29
N TYR A 281 -8.53 -20.61 -18.53
CA TYR A 281 -8.68 -21.73 -19.45
C TYR A 281 -7.96 -22.98 -18.92
N LEU A 282 -6.72 -22.86 -18.47
CA LEU A 282 -5.96 -23.96 -17.86
C LEU A 282 -6.66 -24.50 -16.60
N ILE A 283 -7.06 -23.64 -15.69
CA ILE A 283 -7.73 -24.03 -14.45
C ILE A 283 -9.05 -24.74 -14.74
N SER A 284 -9.79 -24.30 -15.74
CA SER A 284 -11.05 -24.94 -16.14
C SER A 284 -10.86 -26.39 -16.58
N PHE A 285 -9.67 -26.77 -17.04
CA PHE A 285 -9.34 -28.18 -17.34
C PHE A 285 -9.06 -29.02 -16.08
N LEU A 286 -8.49 -28.42 -15.05
CA LEU A 286 -8.15 -29.08 -13.78
C LEU A 286 -9.35 -29.16 -12.84
N ALA A 287 -10.22 -28.18 -12.88
CA ALA A 287 -11.40 -28.11 -12.04
C ALA A 287 -12.52 -28.99 -12.58
N TYR A 288 -13.15 -29.76 -11.69
CA TYR A 288 -14.32 -30.58 -12.02
C TYR A 288 -15.62 -30.09 -11.36
N ASN A 289 -15.54 -29.10 -10.46
CA ASN A 289 -16.70 -28.46 -9.85
C ASN A 289 -16.44 -26.96 -9.56
N PRO A 290 -17.51 -26.15 -9.36
CA PRO A 290 -17.38 -24.71 -9.08
C PRO A 290 -16.59 -24.36 -7.80
N ASN A 291 -16.63 -25.22 -6.77
CA ASN A 291 -15.92 -24.97 -5.52
C ASN A 291 -14.40 -24.99 -5.71
N ILE A 292 -13.91 -25.90 -6.56
CA ILE A 292 -12.49 -25.96 -6.92
C ILE A 292 -12.08 -24.74 -7.74
N LEU A 293 -12.94 -24.24 -8.62
CA LEU A 293 -12.68 -22.98 -9.32
C LEU A 293 -12.50 -21.81 -8.34
N ASN A 294 -13.41 -21.70 -7.37
CA ASN A 294 -13.34 -20.65 -6.35
C ASN A 294 -12.06 -20.79 -5.48
N MET A 295 -11.69 -22.02 -5.12
CA MET A 295 -10.43 -22.27 -4.42
C MET A 295 -9.22 -21.79 -5.23
N TRP A 296 -9.12 -22.17 -6.50
CA TRP A 296 -8.03 -21.73 -7.37
C TRP A 296 -8.05 -20.22 -7.61
N SER A 297 -9.22 -19.61 -7.75
CA SER A 297 -9.38 -18.15 -7.86
C SER A 297 -8.76 -17.42 -6.67
N ASN A 298 -9.03 -17.90 -5.45
CA ASN A 298 -8.49 -17.29 -4.24
C ASN A 298 -6.98 -17.51 -4.11
N VAL A 299 -6.50 -18.75 -4.32
CA VAL A 299 -5.07 -19.07 -4.21
C VAL A 299 -4.25 -18.26 -5.22
N ILE A 300 -4.63 -18.28 -6.50
CA ILE A 300 -3.88 -17.57 -7.54
C ILE A 300 -4.05 -16.06 -7.39
N GLY A 301 -5.25 -15.59 -7.05
CA GLY A 301 -5.48 -14.17 -6.78
C GLY A 301 -4.57 -13.64 -5.68
N LEU A 302 -4.47 -14.35 -4.56
CA LEU A 302 -3.56 -13.97 -3.47
C LEU A 302 -2.08 -14.05 -3.89
N CYS A 303 -1.65 -15.13 -4.55
CA CYS A 303 -0.26 -15.26 -5.01
C CYS A 303 0.16 -14.17 -6.01
N MET A 304 -0.77 -13.65 -6.79
CA MET A 304 -0.49 -12.61 -7.80
C MET A 304 -0.69 -11.18 -7.30
N SER A 305 -1.24 -11.00 -6.08
CA SER A 305 -1.43 -9.68 -5.47
C SER A 305 -0.28 -9.26 -4.56
N PHE A 306 0.59 -10.18 -4.18
CA PHE A 306 1.84 -9.97 -3.46
C PHE A 306 3.03 -10.10 -4.43
#